data_1d6f471058a425f9c6ade515ec54f661
#
_entry.id   1d6f471058a425f9c6ade515ec54f661
#
_cell.length_a   1.000
_cell.length_b   1.000
_cell.length_c   1.000
_cell.angle_alpha   90.00
_cell.angle_beta   90.00
_cell.angle_gamma   90.00
#
_symmetry.space_group_name_H-M   'P 1'
#
loop_
_entity.id
_entity.type
_entity.pdbx_description
1 polymer ?
#
loop_
_entity_poly.entity_id
_entity_poly.type
_entity_poly.pdbx_seq_one_letter_code
_entity_poly.pdbx_strand_id
1 'polypeptide(L)'
;MGRQALGMIETRGWVAMIEAADAMAKAAAVDLTRWNNVDAGLVTIVARGDVAAVQAAVEAGVRAAQRIGAVVTSHVIPMPFEPVQGAILDA
;
A
#
# COMPACT_ATOMS: atom_id res chain seq x y z
N MET A 1 8.69 -4.93 -20.84
CA MET A 1 8.20 -4.09 -19.75
C MET A 1 8.97 -4.40 -18.49
N GLY A 2 9.36 -3.39 -17.78
CA GLY A 2 10.08 -3.55 -16.52
C GLY A 2 9.18 -4.05 -15.40
N ARG A 3 9.82 -4.44 -14.30
CA ARG A 3 9.10 -4.79 -13.08
C ARG A 3 8.47 -3.55 -12.49
N GLN A 4 7.31 -3.72 -11.91
CA GLN A 4 6.60 -2.64 -11.26
C GLN A 4 7.09 -2.45 -9.83
N ALA A 5 6.98 -1.22 -9.34
CA ALA A 5 7.25 -0.92 -7.95
C ALA A 5 6.12 -1.45 -7.07
N LEU A 6 6.45 -1.76 -5.83
CA LEU A 6 5.49 -2.07 -4.78
C LEU A 6 5.57 -1.00 -3.70
N GLY A 7 4.41 -0.53 -3.27
CA GLY A 7 4.30 0.34 -2.12
C GLY A 7 3.33 -0.27 -1.13
N MET A 8 3.56 -0.05 0.16
CA MET A 8 2.67 -0.62 1.16
C MET A 8 2.52 0.32 2.33
N ILE A 9 1.33 0.27 2.92
CA ILE A 9 1.01 1.00 4.14
C ILE A 9 0.33 0.01 5.07
N GLU A 10 0.88 -0.15 6.27
CA GLU A 10 0.27 -0.94 7.31
C GLU A 10 -0.42 -0.02 8.30
N THR A 11 -1.69 -0.29 8.55
CA THR A 11 -2.50 0.51 9.46
C THR A 11 -3.08 -0.39 10.54
N ARG A 12 -3.49 0.24 11.64
CA ARG A 12 -4.26 -0.41 12.68
C ARG A 12 -5.73 -0.11 12.45
N GLY A 13 -6.48 -1.14 12.07
CA GLY A 13 -7.92 -1.05 11.84
C GLY A 13 -8.30 -0.68 10.41
N TRP A 14 -9.55 -0.98 10.08
CA TRP A 14 -10.08 -0.87 8.73
C TRP A 14 -10.33 0.56 8.27
N VAL A 15 -10.71 1.44 9.19
CA VAL A 15 -11.05 2.82 8.83
C VAL A 15 -9.83 3.55 8.26
N ALA A 16 -8.70 3.44 8.95
CA ALA A 16 -7.46 4.04 8.46
C ALA A 16 -7.02 3.43 7.13
N MET A 17 -7.21 2.11 6.96
CA MET A 17 -6.85 1.43 5.71
C MET A 17 -7.73 1.92 4.55
N ILE A 18 -9.04 2.05 4.76
CA ILE A 18 -9.95 2.51 3.72
C ILE A 18 -9.62 3.94 3.30
N GLU A 19 -9.34 4.82 4.27
CA GLU A 19 -8.93 6.18 3.98
C GLU A 19 -7.62 6.21 3.19
N ALA A 20 -6.65 5.36 3.57
CA ALA A 20 -5.40 5.25 2.84
C ALA A 20 -5.64 4.79 1.41
N ALA A 21 -6.43 3.73 1.23
CA ALA A 21 -6.71 3.17 -0.09
C ALA A 21 -7.40 4.18 -1.00
N ASP A 22 -8.39 4.90 -0.48
CA ASP A 22 -9.09 5.93 -1.25
C ASP A 22 -8.12 7.03 -1.70
N ALA A 23 -7.30 7.53 -0.79
CA ALA A 23 -6.34 8.57 -1.10
C ALA A 23 -5.29 8.11 -2.13
N MET A 24 -4.83 6.86 -2.00
CA MET A 24 -3.88 6.26 -2.93
C MET A 24 -4.46 6.17 -4.33
N ALA A 25 -5.70 5.69 -4.44
CA ALA A 25 -6.37 5.53 -5.73
C ALA A 25 -6.64 6.87 -6.42
N LYS A 26 -6.90 7.92 -5.64
CA LYS A 26 -7.12 9.26 -6.18
C LYS A 26 -5.83 9.97 -6.56
N ALA A 27 -4.71 9.63 -5.91
CA ALA A 27 -3.45 10.32 -6.13
C ALA A 27 -2.71 9.87 -7.38
N ALA A 28 -2.83 8.60 -7.76
CA ALA A 28 -2.05 8.03 -8.85
C ALA A 28 -2.69 6.77 -9.42
N ALA A 29 -2.28 6.43 -10.64
CA ALA A 29 -2.75 5.20 -11.29
C ALA A 29 -1.95 4.01 -10.76
N VAL A 30 -2.50 3.34 -9.76
CA VAL A 30 -1.91 2.16 -9.13
C VAL A 30 -2.97 1.07 -8.95
N ASP A 31 -2.52 -0.17 -8.95
CA ASP A 31 -3.37 -1.30 -8.60
C ASP A 31 -3.22 -1.56 -7.10
N LEU A 32 -4.34 -1.76 -6.43
CA LEU A 32 -4.36 -1.95 -4.98
C LEU A 32 -4.78 -3.36 -4.60
N THR A 33 -4.11 -3.92 -3.61
CA THR A 33 -4.45 -5.20 -2.98
C THR A 33 -4.34 -5.01 -1.48
N ARG A 34 -5.18 -5.72 -0.72
CA ARG A 34 -5.18 -5.59 0.74
C ARG A 34 -4.93 -6.93 1.41
N TRP A 35 -4.35 -6.85 2.61
CA TRP A 35 -4.26 -7.99 3.51
C TRP A 35 -4.63 -7.55 4.91
N ASN A 36 -5.16 -8.48 5.69
CA ASN A 36 -5.41 -8.23 7.10
C ASN A 36 -4.81 -9.33 7.96
N ASN A 37 -4.32 -8.94 9.12
CA ASN A 37 -3.91 -9.85 10.16
C ASN A 37 -4.99 -9.78 11.24
N VAL A 38 -5.86 -10.78 11.27
CA VAL A 38 -7.02 -10.81 12.14
C VAL A 38 -6.62 -10.75 13.60
N ASP A 39 -5.56 -11.47 13.96
CA ASP A 39 -5.15 -11.58 15.37
C ASP A 39 -4.58 -10.29 15.93
N ALA A 40 -3.96 -9.47 15.09
CA ALA A 40 -3.30 -8.23 15.52
C ALA A 40 -4.10 -6.97 15.21
N GLY A 41 -5.19 -7.09 14.45
CA GLY A 41 -5.96 -5.92 14.00
C GLY A 41 -5.24 -5.07 12.97
N LEU A 42 -4.19 -5.61 12.36
CA LEU A 42 -3.39 -4.89 11.35
C LEU A 42 -3.94 -5.14 9.96
N VAL A 43 -3.94 -4.10 9.15
CA VAL A 43 -4.37 -4.19 7.75
C VAL A 43 -3.30 -3.53 6.88
N THR A 44 -2.90 -4.23 5.83
CA THR A 44 -1.90 -3.74 4.90
C THR A 44 -2.53 -3.51 3.54
N ILE A 45 -2.34 -2.30 2.99
CA ILE A 45 -2.69 -2.01 1.61
C ILE A 45 -1.41 -1.99 0.77
N VAL A 46 -1.44 -2.70 -0.35
CA VAL A 46 -0.31 -2.80 -1.27
C VAL A 46 -0.69 -2.14 -2.59
N ALA A 47 0.16 -1.24 -3.06
CA ALA A 47 0.01 -0.59 -4.36
C ALA A 47 1.07 -1.12 -5.31
N ARG A 48 0.69 -1.31 -6.57
CA ARG A 48 1.60 -1.73 -7.62
C ARG A 48 1.45 -0.80 -8.82
N GLY A 49 2.56 -0.41 -9.41
CA GLY A 49 2.58 0.45 -10.59
C GLY A 49 3.95 1.04 -10.84
N ASP A 50 4.01 2.08 -11.66
CA ASP A 50 5.26 2.82 -11.86
C ASP A 50 5.77 3.37 -10.53
N VAL A 51 7.09 3.45 -10.37
CA VAL A 51 7.69 3.89 -9.12
C VAL A 51 7.20 5.29 -8.71
N ALA A 52 7.09 6.23 -9.65
CA ALA A 52 6.63 7.57 -9.33
C ALA A 52 5.17 7.57 -8.87
N ALA A 53 4.32 6.77 -9.53
CA ALA A 53 2.92 6.62 -9.14
C ALA A 53 2.79 5.98 -7.77
N VAL A 54 3.56 4.93 -7.51
CA VAL A 54 3.54 4.24 -6.22
C VAL A 54 4.02 5.17 -5.10
N GLN A 55 5.08 5.94 -5.33
CA GLN A 55 5.56 6.91 -4.34
C GLN A 55 4.50 7.96 -4.01
N ALA A 56 3.86 8.52 -5.03
CA ALA A 56 2.80 9.50 -4.83
C ALA A 56 1.61 8.89 -4.09
N ALA A 57 1.23 7.67 -4.43
CA ALA A 57 0.14 6.97 -3.79
C ALA A 57 0.44 6.72 -2.31
N VAL A 58 1.63 6.21 -1.98
CA VAL A 58 2.01 5.93 -0.60
C VAL A 58 2.02 7.21 0.23
N GLU A 59 2.58 8.29 -0.29
CA GLU A 59 2.61 9.58 0.42
C GLU A 59 1.19 10.08 0.72
N ALA A 60 0.31 10.05 -0.27
CA ALA A 60 -1.08 10.47 -0.08
C ALA A 60 -1.82 9.59 0.91
N GLY A 61 -1.62 8.27 0.82
CA GLY A 61 -2.26 7.31 1.71
C GLY A 61 -1.83 7.47 3.16
N VAL A 62 -0.54 7.69 3.40
CA VAL A 62 -0.02 7.91 4.76
C VAL A 62 -0.64 9.17 5.35
N ARG A 63 -0.68 10.27 4.59
CA ARG A 63 -1.26 11.53 5.09
C ARG A 63 -2.73 11.35 5.45
N ALA A 64 -3.49 10.66 4.61
CA ALA A 64 -4.92 10.42 4.85
C ALA A 64 -5.15 9.54 6.08
N ALA A 65 -4.42 8.45 6.19
CA ALA A 65 -4.56 7.51 7.29
C ALA A 65 -4.13 8.09 8.62
N GLN A 66 -3.10 8.93 8.63
CA GLN A 66 -2.62 9.58 9.86
C GLN A 66 -3.66 10.47 10.50
N ARG A 67 -4.57 11.06 9.72
CA ARG A 67 -5.64 11.91 10.25
C ARG A 67 -6.73 11.11 10.97
N ILE A 68 -6.86 9.83 10.66
CA ILE A 68 -7.95 8.99 11.16
C ILE A 68 -7.46 8.04 12.25
N GLY A 69 -6.29 7.46 12.08
CA GLY A 69 -5.78 6.43 12.98
C GLY A 69 -4.31 6.19 12.82
N ALA A 70 -3.83 5.11 13.41
CA ALA A 70 -2.41 4.81 13.44
C ALA A 70 -1.93 4.22 12.12
N VAL A 71 -0.94 4.86 11.53
CA VAL A 71 -0.09 4.24 10.52
C VAL A 71 1.05 3.55 11.27
N VAL A 72 1.17 2.24 11.08
CA VAL A 72 2.22 1.47 11.73
C VAL A 72 3.53 1.62 10.96
N THR A 73 3.47 1.44 9.65
CA THR A 73 4.64 1.59 8.79
C THR A 73 4.21 1.80 7.34
N SER A 74 5.14 2.33 6.55
CA SER A 74 4.97 2.41 5.10
C SER A 74 6.32 2.19 4.43
N HIS A 75 6.30 1.67 3.20
CA HIS A 75 7.52 1.43 2.47
C HIS A 75 7.26 1.38 0.98
N VAL A 76 8.27 1.77 0.20
CA VAL A 76 8.26 1.65 -1.26
C VAL A 76 9.47 0.82 -1.69
N ILE A 77 9.22 -0.20 -2.49
CA ILE A 77 10.25 -1.03 -3.08
C ILE A 77 10.23 -0.74 -4.59
N PRO A 78 11.20 0.03 -5.11
CA PRO A 78 11.13 0.53 -6.49
C PRO A 78 11.17 -0.56 -7.55
N MET A 79 11.89 -1.63 -7.29
CA MET A 79 12.03 -2.72 -8.27
C MET A 79 12.19 -4.05 -7.53
N PRO A 80 11.08 -4.59 -6.99
CA PRO A 80 11.18 -5.82 -6.22
C PRO A 80 11.56 -7.00 -7.10
N PHE A 81 12.26 -7.95 -6.52
CA PHE A 81 12.60 -9.21 -7.18
C PHE A 81 11.31 -9.94 -7.53
N GLU A 82 11.20 -10.43 -8.76
CA GLU A 82 9.94 -10.95 -9.29
C GLU A 82 9.30 -12.04 -8.45
N PRO A 83 10.05 -13.05 -7.93
CA PRO A 83 9.46 -14.03 -7.02
C PRO A 83 8.81 -13.43 -5.78
N VAL A 84 9.30 -12.28 -5.30
CA VAL A 84 8.69 -11.59 -4.16
C VAL A 84 7.33 -11.04 -4.56
N GLN A 85 7.20 -10.45 -5.76
CA GLN A 85 5.90 -9.98 -6.25
C GLN A 85 4.90 -11.11 -6.34
N GLY A 86 5.29 -12.24 -6.92
CA GLY A 86 4.40 -13.39 -7.04
C GLY A 86 3.96 -13.93 -5.69
N ALA A 87 4.89 -14.05 -4.74
CA ALA A 87 4.59 -14.52 -3.40
C ALA A 87 3.60 -13.61 -2.67
N ILE A 88 3.69 -12.30 -2.91
CA ILE A 88 2.88 -11.31 -2.21
C ILE A 88 1.53 -11.09 -2.89
N LEU A 89 1.52 -10.94 -4.20
CA LEU A 89 0.33 -10.49 -4.91
C LEU A 89 -0.55 -11.64 -5.39
N ASP A 90 0.02 -12.80 -5.60
CA ASP A 90 -0.69 -13.96 -6.12
C ASP A 90 -1.05 -14.98 -5.04
N ALA A 91 -0.65 -14.72 -3.81
CA ALA A 91 -0.90 -15.64 -2.69
C ALA A 91 -2.35 -15.62 -2.21
#